data_dd97e1949af579311ec8646ad1820d06
#
_entry.id   dd97e1949af579311ec8646ad1820d06
#
_cell.length_a   1.000
_cell.length_b   1.000
_cell.length_c   1.000
_cell.angle_alpha   90.00
_cell.angle_beta   90.00
_cell.angle_gamma   90.00
#
_symmetry.space_group_name_H-M   'P 1'
#
loop_
_entity.id
_entity.type
_entity.pdbx_description
1 polymer ?
#
loop_
_entity_poly.entity_id
_entity_poly.type
_entity_poly.pdbx_seq_one_letter_code
_entity_poly.pdbx_strand_id
1 'polypeptide(L)'
;MKNIKTILCGGLVAMLVSCSPQVTTTNYYFDSVNGDDANNGTSVRTPFKSLAKLQSLTLKGGDSILLKSGAVFTEKLLLSCCGEENNPVVLGKYGGLEKPHIKGNGVDTAAVHILNSENLVIRDLEISNKGDAPKAGLLGLWVELDKFGESHNMVIDDLYVHDVYGSTVIEKGGGIGICIQNGRDNDSILNRFVGMTIENCYLKDCQRDGIKFKGYWIR
;
A
#
# COMPACT_ATOMS: atom_id res chain seq x y z
N MET A 1 57.81 -14.59 59.34
CA MET A 1 57.00 -13.54 58.69
C MET A 1 57.04 -13.82 57.19
N LYS A 2 55.91 -14.34 56.64
CA LYS A 2 55.79 -14.68 55.21
C LYS A 2 54.96 -13.60 54.53
N ASN A 3 55.54 -12.88 53.57
CA ASN A 3 54.85 -11.89 52.77
C ASN A 3 53.99 -12.57 51.71
N ILE A 4 52.68 -12.37 51.76
CA ILE A 4 51.75 -12.80 50.74
C ILE A 4 51.61 -11.63 49.73
N LYS A 5 52.05 -11.83 48.47
CA LYS A 5 51.82 -10.91 47.37
C LYS A 5 50.47 -11.25 46.75
N THR A 6 49.51 -10.33 46.89
CA THR A 6 48.21 -10.39 46.21
C THR A 6 48.40 -9.95 44.78
N ILE A 7 48.14 -10.84 43.79
CA ILE A 7 48.11 -10.51 42.38
C ILE A 7 46.67 -10.14 42.05
N LEU A 8 46.44 -8.86 41.68
CA LEU A 8 45.17 -8.34 41.20
C LEU A 8 45.09 -8.63 39.68
N CYS A 9 44.26 -9.62 39.32
CA CYS A 9 44.00 -9.93 37.91
C CYS A 9 42.86 -9.01 37.43
N GLY A 10 43.22 -7.91 36.75
CA GLY A 10 42.26 -7.00 36.11
C GLY A 10 41.69 -7.61 34.84
N GLY A 11 40.49 -8.15 34.91
CA GLY A 11 39.77 -8.63 33.74
C GLY A 11 39.26 -7.45 32.90
N LEU A 12 39.82 -7.24 31.72
CA LEU A 12 39.32 -6.31 30.71
C LEU A 12 38.06 -6.90 30.05
N VAL A 13 36.87 -6.44 30.45
CA VAL A 13 35.63 -6.78 29.78
C VAL A 13 35.55 -5.95 28.49
N ALA A 14 35.87 -6.55 27.35
CA ALA A 14 35.60 -5.95 26.05
C ALA A 14 34.09 -5.97 25.78
N MET A 15 33.42 -4.82 25.88
CA MET A 15 32.09 -4.66 25.41
C MET A 15 32.08 -4.69 23.86
N LEU A 16 31.64 -5.81 23.30
CA LEU A 16 31.33 -5.90 21.89
C LEU A 16 30.07 -5.06 21.62
N VAL A 17 30.24 -3.84 21.14
CA VAL A 17 29.14 -3.04 20.59
C VAL A 17 28.73 -3.70 19.29
N SER A 18 27.66 -4.49 19.32
CA SER A 18 27.01 -5.02 18.11
C SER A 18 26.39 -3.85 17.35
N CYS A 19 27.08 -3.38 16.32
CA CYS A 19 26.53 -2.40 15.37
C CYS A 19 25.61 -3.18 14.41
N SER A 20 24.34 -3.27 14.76
CA SER A 20 23.33 -3.72 13.81
C SER A 20 23.23 -2.69 12.69
N PRO A 21 23.21 -3.08 11.39
CA PRO A 21 23.02 -2.14 10.30
C PRO A 21 21.69 -1.40 10.52
N GLN A 22 21.73 -0.08 10.65
CA GLN A 22 20.53 0.73 10.69
C GLN A 22 19.87 0.69 9.30
N VAL A 23 18.71 0.08 9.21
CA VAL A 23 17.87 0.16 8.02
C VAL A 23 17.39 1.61 7.92
N THR A 24 17.89 2.36 6.96
CA THR A 24 17.42 3.71 6.69
C THR A 24 16.09 3.62 5.93
N THR A 25 15.00 4.04 6.55
CA THR A 25 13.69 4.13 5.93
C THR A 25 13.46 5.51 5.33
N THR A 26 12.66 5.60 4.29
CA THR A 26 12.36 6.87 3.60
C THR A 26 10.85 7.13 3.62
N ASN A 27 10.47 8.34 3.96
CA ASN A 27 9.10 8.83 3.78
C ASN A 27 9.02 9.63 2.48
N TYR A 28 8.13 9.22 1.58
CA TYR A 28 7.81 9.94 0.34
C TYR A 28 6.49 10.67 0.49
N TYR A 29 6.49 11.97 0.31
CA TYR A 29 5.36 12.86 0.52
C TYR A 29 4.74 13.30 -0.80
N PHE A 30 3.41 13.30 -0.87
CA PHE A 30 2.63 13.70 -2.03
C PHE A 30 1.60 14.75 -1.65
N ASP A 31 1.53 15.86 -2.37
CA ASP A 31 0.54 16.92 -2.21
C ASP A 31 0.09 17.37 -3.59
N SER A 32 -1.14 17.04 -3.99
CA SER A 32 -1.69 17.35 -5.33
C SER A 32 -1.85 18.83 -5.58
N VAL A 33 -1.87 19.65 -4.53
CA VAL A 33 -2.07 21.11 -4.63
C VAL A 33 -0.74 21.85 -4.63
N ASN A 34 0.13 21.60 -3.63
CA ASN A 34 1.35 22.36 -3.39
C ASN A 34 2.63 21.57 -3.77
N GLY A 35 2.51 20.34 -4.25
CA GLY A 35 3.64 19.53 -4.69
C GLY A 35 4.19 19.96 -6.04
N ASP A 36 5.39 19.48 -6.33
CA ASP A 36 6.07 19.62 -7.63
C ASP A 36 6.82 18.33 -7.94
N ASP A 37 6.64 17.79 -9.14
CA ASP A 37 7.29 16.55 -9.55
C ASP A 37 8.80 16.71 -9.86
N ALA A 38 9.31 17.93 -9.86
CA ALA A 38 10.74 18.22 -9.85
C ALA A 38 11.37 18.05 -8.45
N ASN A 39 10.58 17.97 -7.39
CA ASN A 39 11.05 17.72 -6.03
C ASN A 39 11.58 16.30 -5.87
N ASN A 40 12.24 16.03 -4.73
CA ASN A 40 12.69 14.69 -4.34
C ASN A 40 11.64 13.90 -3.54
N GLY A 41 10.57 14.53 -3.11
CA GLY A 41 9.47 13.92 -2.35
C GLY A 41 9.79 13.49 -0.91
N THR A 42 11.02 13.68 -0.42
CA THR A 42 11.46 13.14 0.89
C THR A 42 11.22 14.05 2.08
N SER A 43 10.52 15.15 1.88
CA SER A 43 10.16 16.11 2.92
C SER A 43 8.76 16.67 2.72
N VAL A 44 8.07 17.00 3.80
CA VAL A 44 6.79 17.70 3.77
C VAL A 44 6.87 19.08 3.08
N ARG A 45 8.07 19.65 2.93
CA ARG A 45 8.30 20.92 2.26
C ARG A 45 8.58 20.77 0.76
N THR A 46 8.94 19.59 0.32
CA THR A 46 9.26 19.28 -1.07
C THR A 46 8.50 18.03 -1.55
N PRO A 47 7.15 17.99 -1.42
CA PRO A 47 6.38 16.84 -1.82
C PRO A 47 6.32 16.71 -3.34
N PHE A 48 6.09 15.52 -3.84
CA PHE A 48 5.67 15.27 -5.22
C PHE A 48 4.24 15.77 -5.44
N LYS A 49 3.91 16.12 -6.66
CA LYS A 49 2.56 16.55 -7.02
C LYS A 49 1.68 15.40 -7.48
N SER A 50 2.19 14.57 -8.39
CA SER A 50 1.42 13.51 -9.03
C SER A 50 1.74 12.12 -8.49
N LEU A 51 0.73 11.24 -8.47
CA LEU A 51 0.89 9.82 -8.12
C LEU A 51 1.73 9.06 -9.17
N ALA A 52 1.88 9.60 -10.38
CA ALA A 52 2.74 9.02 -11.41
C ALA A 52 4.20 8.89 -10.95
N LYS A 53 4.64 9.73 -10.02
CA LYS A 53 5.99 9.67 -9.43
C LYS A 53 6.28 8.36 -8.68
N LEU A 54 5.24 7.66 -8.22
CA LEU A 54 5.39 6.33 -7.59
C LEU A 54 6.14 5.34 -8.49
N GLN A 55 5.94 5.43 -9.82
CA GLN A 55 6.58 4.54 -10.78
C GLN A 55 8.10 4.77 -10.90
N SER A 56 8.62 5.87 -10.40
CA SER A 56 10.05 6.19 -10.38
C SER A 56 10.75 5.83 -9.06
N LEU A 57 9.98 5.38 -8.06
CA LEU A 57 10.51 5.05 -6.74
C LEU A 57 10.90 3.57 -6.67
N THR A 58 12.00 3.29 -6.00
CA THR A 58 12.37 1.94 -5.57
C THR A 58 12.12 1.86 -4.06
N LEU A 59 11.00 1.24 -3.69
CA LEU A 59 10.59 1.09 -2.31
C LEU A 59 11.22 -0.14 -1.67
N LYS A 60 11.51 -0.06 -0.38
CA LYS A 60 12.03 -1.14 0.44
C LYS A 60 11.31 -1.21 1.78
N GLY A 61 11.55 -2.24 2.55
CA GLY A 61 10.96 -2.40 3.87
C GLY A 61 11.14 -1.17 4.75
N GLY A 62 10.04 -0.73 5.38
CA GLY A 62 9.95 0.45 6.23
C GLY A 62 9.73 1.79 5.53
N ASP A 63 9.79 1.84 4.20
CA ASP A 63 9.48 3.06 3.47
C ASP A 63 7.98 3.39 3.57
N SER A 64 7.65 4.68 3.49
CA SER A 64 6.26 5.14 3.54
C SER A 64 5.94 6.05 2.37
N ILE A 65 4.77 5.85 1.78
CA ILE A 65 4.13 6.70 0.80
C ILE A 65 3.03 7.46 1.53
N LEU A 66 3.19 8.76 1.67
CA LEU A 66 2.33 9.58 2.51
C LEU A 66 1.64 10.64 1.66
N LEU A 67 0.32 10.53 1.55
CA LEU A 67 -0.53 11.48 0.84
C LEU A 67 -0.99 12.58 1.78
N LYS A 68 -1.04 13.82 1.30
CA LYS A 68 -1.47 14.97 2.10
C LYS A 68 -2.93 14.83 2.51
N SER A 69 -3.19 14.96 3.81
CA SER A 69 -4.54 14.97 4.39
C SER A 69 -5.44 15.99 3.68
N GLY A 70 -6.64 15.55 3.27
CA GLY A 70 -7.62 16.37 2.55
C GLY A 70 -7.26 16.69 1.09
N ALA A 71 -6.11 16.26 0.58
CA ALA A 71 -5.77 16.43 -0.82
C ALA A 71 -6.59 15.47 -1.71
N VAL A 72 -6.92 15.92 -2.91
CA VAL A 72 -7.63 15.13 -3.93
C VAL A 72 -6.69 14.82 -5.08
N PHE A 73 -6.51 13.53 -5.37
CA PHE A 73 -5.76 13.04 -6.51
C PHE A 73 -6.74 12.47 -7.54
N THR A 74 -6.69 12.94 -8.78
CA THR A 74 -7.63 12.55 -9.85
C THR A 74 -7.03 11.56 -10.83
N GLU A 75 -5.89 11.02 -10.53
CA GLU A 75 -5.17 10.03 -11.30
C GLU A 75 -5.16 8.68 -10.60
N LYS A 76 -4.96 7.61 -11.35
CA LYS A 76 -4.82 6.26 -10.82
C LYS A 76 -3.57 6.16 -9.94
N LEU A 77 -3.72 5.57 -8.75
CA LEU A 77 -2.60 5.08 -7.97
C LEU A 77 -2.28 3.64 -8.40
N LEU A 78 -1.09 3.45 -8.96
CA LEU A 78 -0.54 2.12 -9.24
C LEU A 78 0.67 1.89 -8.34
N LEU A 79 0.68 0.79 -7.57
CA LEU A 79 1.76 0.45 -6.66
C LEU A 79 2.11 -1.02 -6.79
N SER A 80 3.42 -1.30 -6.86
CA SER A 80 4.00 -2.63 -6.75
C SER A 80 5.23 -2.51 -5.83
N CYS A 81 5.20 -3.21 -4.69
CA CYS A 81 6.29 -3.13 -3.71
C CYS A 81 6.32 -4.36 -2.82
N CYS A 82 7.51 -4.70 -2.33
CA CYS A 82 7.72 -5.72 -1.34
C CYS A 82 8.39 -5.11 -0.12
N GLY A 83 7.64 -5.06 0.99
CA GLY A 83 8.20 -4.75 2.30
C GLY A 83 8.85 -5.97 2.94
N GLU A 84 9.20 -5.86 4.20
CA GLU A 84 9.72 -6.95 5.02
C GLU A 84 8.72 -7.27 6.14
N GLU A 85 8.71 -8.50 6.62
CA GLU A 85 7.74 -9.00 7.61
C GLU A 85 7.57 -8.07 8.83
N ASN A 86 8.69 -7.61 9.41
CA ASN A 86 8.69 -6.73 10.58
C ASN A 86 8.88 -5.25 10.20
N ASN A 87 8.89 -4.93 8.93
CA ASN A 87 9.18 -3.61 8.41
C ASN A 87 8.42 -3.37 7.09
N PRO A 88 7.06 -3.36 7.13
CA PRO A 88 6.25 -3.24 5.92
C PRO A 88 6.44 -1.87 5.25
N VAL A 89 6.12 -1.82 3.97
CA VAL A 89 5.87 -0.55 3.28
C VAL A 89 4.51 -0.02 3.74
N VAL A 90 4.39 1.28 3.93
CA VAL A 90 3.13 1.92 4.34
C VAL A 90 2.66 2.89 3.26
N LEU A 91 1.43 2.71 2.78
CA LEU A 91 0.67 3.70 2.02
C LEU A 91 -0.38 4.32 2.93
N GLY A 92 -0.26 5.61 3.22
CA GLY A 92 -1.13 6.30 4.17
C GLY A 92 -1.16 7.81 3.99
N LYS A 93 -1.42 8.53 5.07
CA LYS A 93 -1.56 10.00 5.04
C LYS A 93 -0.58 10.72 5.96
N TYR A 94 -0.48 12.04 5.77
CA TYR A 94 0.21 12.94 6.68
C TYR A 94 -0.52 14.27 6.82
N GLY A 95 -0.26 14.98 7.92
CA GLY A 95 -0.55 16.39 8.10
C GLY A 95 -1.98 16.77 8.48
N GLY A 96 -2.80 15.84 8.95
CA GLY A 96 -4.16 16.15 9.43
C GLY A 96 -5.04 14.94 9.65
N LEU A 97 -6.32 15.18 9.97
CA LEU A 97 -7.28 14.12 10.26
C LEU A 97 -8.04 13.62 9.02
N GLU A 98 -8.27 14.50 8.05
CA GLU A 98 -9.01 14.17 6.84
C GLU A 98 -8.27 13.14 5.99
N LYS A 99 -8.99 12.23 5.36
CA LYS A 99 -8.41 11.26 4.43
C LYS A 99 -8.04 11.95 3.13
N PRO A 100 -6.87 11.67 2.52
CA PRO A 100 -6.62 12.02 1.14
C PRO A 100 -7.54 11.20 0.23
N HIS A 101 -8.12 11.84 -0.78
CA HIS A 101 -9.08 11.23 -1.68
C HIS A 101 -8.44 10.88 -3.03
N ILE A 102 -8.41 9.59 -3.38
CA ILE A 102 -8.03 9.12 -4.70
C ILE A 102 -9.32 8.93 -5.51
N LYS A 103 -9.53 9.81 -6.48
CA LYS A 103 -10.75 9.90 -7.27
C LYS A 103 -10.49 9.44 -8.70
N GLY A 104 -10.86 8.21 -9.02
CA GLY A 104 -10.58 7.59 -10.33
C GLY A 104 -11.40 8.13 -11.50
N ASN A 105 -12.52 8.83 -11.23
CA ASN A 105 -13.39 9.46 -12.23
C ASN A 105 -13.92 8.49 -13.32
N GLY A 106 -13.95 7.19 -13.09
CA GLY A 106 -14.41 6.19 -14.05
C GLY A 106 -13.47 6.02 -15.26
N VAL A 107 -12.27 6.60 -15.24
CA VAL A 107 -11.31 6.54 -16.35
C VAL A 107 -10.64 5.18 -16.38
N ASP A 108 -9.94 4.83 -15.33
CA ASP A 108 -9.25 3.56 -15.18
C ASP A 108 -10.14 2.49 -14.55
N THR A 109 -9.80 1.23 -14.78
CA THR A 109 -10.51 0.08 -14.18
C THR A 109 -10.53 0.20 -12.65
N ALA A 110 -9.42 0.58 -12.04
CA ALA A 110 -9.34 0.81 -10.59
C ALA A 110 -8.79 2.20 -10.29
N ALA A 111 -9.33 2.87 -9.27
CA ALA A 111 -8.77 4.12 -8.76
C ALA A 111 -7.42 3.85 -8.07
N VAL A 112 -7.35 2.77 -7.28
CA VAL A 112 -6.11 2.28 -6.66
C VAL A 112 -5.87 0.85 -7.11
N HIS A 113 -4.70 0.56 -7.67
CA HIS A 113 -4.28 -0.77 -8.10
C HIS A 113 -2.97 -1.15 -7.41
N ILE A 114 -3.03 -2.16 -6.57
CA ILE A 114 -1.89 -2.78 -5.90
C ILE A 114 -1.60 -4.08 -6.65
N LEU A 115 -0.46 -4.14 -7.30
CA LEU A 115 -0.06 -5.28 -8.13
C LEU A 115 1.17 -5.94 -7.54
N ASN A 116 1.13 -7.27 -7.36
CA ASN A 116 2.30 -8.06 -6.98
C ASN A 116 3.05 -7.47 -5.78
N SER A 117 2.36 -7.28 -4.67
CA SER A 117 2.91 -6.66 -3.47
C SER A 117 2.78 -7.57 -2.26
N GLU A 118 3.69 -7.43 -1.31
CA GLU A 118 3.65 -8.11 -0.02
C GLU A 118 4.21 -7.24 1.10
N ASN A 119 3.90 -7.59 2.35
CA ASN A 119 4.30 -6.83 3.54
C ASN A 119 3.99 -5.35 3.36
N LEU A 120 2.72 -5.05 3.05
CA LEU A 120 2.22 -3.72 2.72
C LEU A 120 1.02 -3.37 3.60
N VAL A 121 1.06 -2.19 4.19
CA VAL A 121 -0.06 -1.60 4.94
C VAL A 121 -0.66 -0.47 4.10
N ILE A 122 -1.96 -0.54 3.81
CA ILE A 122 -2.73 0.49 3.11
C ILE A 122 -3.75 1.02 4.10
N ARG A 123 -3.67 2.29 4.43
CA ARG A 123 -4.55 2.85 5.47
C ARG A 123 -4.90 4.33 5.28
N ASP A 124 -5.96 4.74 5.97
CA ASP A 124 -6.34 6.15 6.11
C ASP A 124 -6.66 6.85 4.77
N LEU A 125 -7.20 6.16 3.79
CA LEU A 125 -7.49 6.70 2.46
C LEU A 125 -8.99 6.76 2.18
N GLU A 126 -9.40 7.75 1.38
CA GLU A 126 -10.69 7.83 0.71
C GLU A 126 -10.51 7.47 -0.76
N ILE A 127 -11.38 6.58 -1.28
CA ILE A 127 -11.25 6.05 -2.64
C ILE A 127 -12.62 6.07 -3.29
N SER A 128 -12.72 6.63 -4.49
CA SER A 128 -13.93 6.55 -5.32
C SER A 128 -13.58 6.34 -6.79
N ASN A 129 -14.50 5.72 -7.55
CA ASN A 129 -14.31 5.52 -8.98
C ASN A 129 -15.65 5.63 -9.70
N LYS A 130 -16.11 6.88 -9.85
CA LYS A 130 -17.39 7.23 -10.48
C LYS A 130 -17.12 8.14 -11.67
N GLY A 131 -17.50 7.69 -12.85
CA GLY A 131 -17.54 8.52 -14.06
C GLY A 131 -18.92 9.16 -14.25
N ASP A 132 -19.08 9.90 -15.35
CA ASP A 132 -20.35 10.55 -15.73
C ASP A 132 -21.45 9.52 -16.05
N ALA A 133 -21.06 8.32 -16.47
CA ALA A 133 -21.93 7.18 -16.71
C ALA A 133 -21.37 5.89 -16.12
N PRO A 134 -22.23 4.90 -15.77
CA PRO A 134 -21.79 3.60 -15.32
C PRO A 134 -20.91 2.92 -16.37
N LYS A 135 -19.73 2.44 -15.96
CA LYS A 135 -18.78 1.73 -16.82
C LYS A 135 -18.50 0.35 -16.25
N ALA A 136 -18.67 -0.67 -17.08
CA ALA A 136 -18.45 -2.05 -16.65
C ALA A 136 -17.05 -2.27 -16.08
N GLY A 137 -16.99 -3.05 -14.99
CA GLY A 137 -15.72 -3.52 -14.41
C GLY A 137 -14.96 -2.50 -13.55
N LEU A 138 -15.57 -1.37 -13.18
CA LEU A 138 -14.91 -0.40 -12.30
C LEU A 138 -14.71 -0.94 -10.88
N LEU A 139 -13.55 -0.65 -10.32
CA LEU A 139 -13.10 -1.02 -8.99
C LEU A 139 -12.63 0.24 -8.23
N GLY A 140 -12.86 0.27 -6.93
CA GLY A 140 -12.23 1.27 -6.06
C GLY A 140 -10.77 0.90 -5.81
N LEU A 141 -10.54 -0.06 -4.92
CA LEU A 141 -9.25 -0.69 -4.67
C LEU A 141 -9.19 -2.06 -5.34
N TRP A 142 -8.15 -2.31 -6.11
CA TRP A 142 -7.84 -3.62 -6.68
C TRP A 142 -6.48 -4.10 -6.18
N VAL A 143 -6.47 -5.20 -5.44
CA VAL A 143 -5.27 -5.91 -5.02
C VAL A 143 -5.16 -7.18 -5.86
N GLU A 144 -4.10 -7.28 -6.65
CA GLU A 144 -3.94 -8.33 -7.65
C GLU A 144 -2.57 -9.01 -7.54
N LEU A 145 -2.58 -10.33 -7.68
CA LEU A 145 -1.39 -11.12 -7.94
C LEU A 145 -1.44 -11.65 -9.37
N ASP A 146 -0.38 -11.44 -10.13
CA ASP A 146 -0.18 -11.95 -11.49
C ASP A 146 1.18 -12.64 -11.57
N LYS A 147 1.20 -13.97 -11.54
CA LYS A 147 2.43 -14.79 -11.57
C LYS A 147 3.44 -14.42 -10.48
N PHE A 148 2.95 -14.08 -9.30
CA PHE A 148 3.75 -13.60 -8.19
C PHE A 148 4.14 -14.70 -7.20
N GLY A 149 3.23 -15.65 -6.95
CA GLY A 149 3.38 -16.68 -5.94
C GLY A 149 2.70 -16.28 -4.62
N GLU A 150 3.40 -16.34 -3.50
CA GLU A 150 2.84 -16.00 -2.20
C GLU A 150 3.04 -14.52 -1.87
N SER A 151 1.96 -13.86 -1.48
CA SER A 151 1.96 -12.50 -0.93
C SER A 151 1.66 -12.58 0.57
N HIS A 152 2.55 -12.07 1.38
CA HIS A 152 2.47 -12.14 2.83
C HIS A 152 2.06 -10.82 3.46
N ASN A 153 1.34 -10.88 4.60
CA ASN A 153 1.10 -9.78 5.54
C ASN A 153 0.59 -8.48 4.87
N MET A 154 -0.48 -8.60 4.10
CA MET A 154 -1.20 -7.44 3.56
C MET A 154 -2.21 -6.92 4.58
N VAL A 155 -2.16 -5.63 4.91
CA VAL A 155 -3.13 -4.98 5.80
C VAL A 155 -3.84 -3.85 5.05
N ILE A 156 -5.16 -3.88 5.06
CA ILE A 156 -6.04 -2.84 4.53
C ILE A 156 -6.86 -2.33 5.71
N ASP A 157 -6.61 -1.10 6.15
CA ASP A 157 -7.15 -0.56 7.39
C ASP A 157 -7.72 0.85 7.20
N ASP A 158 -8.84 1.12 7.84
CA ASP A 158 -9.46 2.46 7.89
C ASP A 158 -9.62 3.13 6.52
N LEU A 159 -10.10 2.39 5.52
CA LEU A 159 -10.46 2.95 4.22
C LEU A 159 -11.93 3.41 4.18
N TYR A 160 -12.18 4.53 3.51
CA TYR A 160 -13.49 4.93 3.06
C TYR A 160 -13.58 4.75 1.54
N VAL A 161 -14.30 3.71 1.09
CA VAL A 161 -14.46 3.40 -0.34
C VAL A 161 -15.90 3.61 -0.75
N HIS A 162 -16.13 4.50 -1.70
CA HIS A 162 -17.50 4.86 -2.06
C HIS A 162 -17.64 5.26 -3.54
N ASP A 163 -18.88 5.39 -3.98
CA ASP A 163 -19.23 5.83 -5.34
C ASP A 163 -18.42 5.07 -6.41
N VAL A 164 -18.49 3.74 -6.39
CA VAL A 164 -17.86 2.92 -7.43
C VAL A 164 -18.94 2.50 -8.42
N TYR A 165 -19.00 3.20 -9.57
CA TYR A 165 -20.06 3.06 -10.56
C TYR A 165 -19.70 2.09 -11.69
N GLY A 166 -19.91 0.80 -11.43
CA GLY A 166 -19.77 -0.23 -12.46
C GLY A 166 -21.07 -0.49 -13.22
N SER A 167 -21.22 -1.69 -13.76
CA SER A 167 -22.46 -2.17 -14.34
C SER A 167 -23.28 -2.94 -13.29
N THR A 168 -24.59 -2.73 -13.28
CA THR A 168 -25.52 -3.57 -12.51
C THR A 168 -25.79 -4.91 -13.19
N VAL A 169 -25.38 -5.06 -14.46
CA VAL A 169 -25.51 -6.30 -15.22
C VAL A 169 -24.34 -7.22 -14.82
N ILE A 170 -24.67 -8.39 -14.28
CA ILE A 170 -23.70 -9.32 -13.69
C ILE A 170 -22.60 -9.72 -14.67
N GLU A 171 -22.97 -10.05 -15.90
CA GLU A 171 -22.07 -10.52 -16.96
C GLU A 171 -21.09 -9.44 -17.44
N LYS A 172 -21.46 -8.17 -17.27
CA LYS A 172 -20.61 -7.03 -17.70
C LYS A 172 -19.62 -6.58 -16.64
N GLY A 173 -19.67 -7.14 -15.43
CA GLY A 173 -18.88 -6.69 -14.30
C GLY A 173 -19.45 -5.43 -13.62
N GLY A 174 -19.44 -5.40 -12.31
CA GLY A 174 -20.04 -4.35 -11.50
C GLY A 174 -19.04 -3.42 -10.87
N GLY A 175 -19.53 -2.36 -10.25
CA GLY A 175 -18.78 -1.51 -9.34
C GLY A 175 -18.45 -2.24 -8.05
N ILE A 176 -17.19 -2.55 -7.83
CA ILE A 176 -16.69 -3.27 -6.66
C ILE A 176 -15.83 -2.32 -5.83
N GLY A 177 -16.16 -2.15 -4.55
CA GLY A 177 -15.41 -1.29 -3.66
C GLY A 177 -13.97 -1.78 -3.50
N ILE A 178 -13.77 -2.97 -2.93
CA ILE A 178 -12.47 -3.61 -2.75
C ILE A 178 -12.50 -4.96 -3.47
N CYS A 179 -11.59 -5.17 -4.43
CA CYS A 179 -11.43 -6.42 -5.16
C CYS A 179 -10.07 -7.03 -4.83
N ILE A 180 -10.07 -8.23 -4.28
CA ILE A 180 -8.87 -9.03 -4.01
C ILE A 180 -8.84 -10.17 -5.03
N GLN A 181 -7.78 -10.26 -5.82
CA GLN A 181 -7.64 -11.23 -6.91
C GLN A 181 -6.30 -11.96 -6.82
N ASN A 182 -6.33 -13.28 -6.69
CA ASN A 182 -5.12 -14.08 -6.53
C ASN A 182 -4.58 -14.67 -7.83
N GLY A 183 -4.85 -14.06 -8.96
CA GLY A 183 -4.34 -14.53 -10.25
C GLY A 183 -5.28 -14.24 -11.40
N ARG A 184 -4.95 -14.79 -12.56
CA ARG A 184 -5.74 -14.72 -13.80
C ARG A 184 -5.94 -16.11 -14.38
N ASP A 185 -6.90 -16.24 -15.30
CA ASP A 185 -7.05 -17.47 -16.08
C ASP A 185 -5.74 -17.79 -16.81
N ASN A 186 -5.33 -19.06 -16.71
CA ASN A 186 -4.09 -19.59 -17.30
C ASN A 186 -2.78 -19.12 -16.64
N ASP A 187 -2.80 -18.67 -15.41
CA ASP A 187 -1.56 -18.47 -14.66
C ASP A 187 -0.81 -19.79 -14.50
N SER A 188 0.49 -19.75 -14.73
CA SER A 188 1.40 -20.90 -14.54
C SER A 188 1.92 -21.03 -13.12
N ILE A 189 1.68 -20.03 -12.27
CA ILE A 189 2.12 -19.96 -10.88
C ILE A 189 0.88 -19.87 -9.99
N LEU A 190 0.84 -20.71 -8.97
CA LEU A 190 -0.21 -20.63 -7.96
C LEU A 190 0.04 -19.40 -7.10
N ASN A 191 -0.85 -18.43 -7.22
CA ASN A 191 -0.82 -17.21 -6.40
C ASN A 191 -1.71 -17.37 -5.18
N ARG A 192 -1.26 -16.88 -4.03
CA ARG A 192 -2.06 -16.85 -2.81
C ARG A 192 -1.67 -15.72 -1.89
N PHE A 193 -2.63 -15.24 -1.13
CA PHE A 193 -2.41 -14.32 -0.02
C PHE A 193 -2.27 -15.11 1.28
N VAL A 194 -1.27 -14.79 2.08
CA VAL A 194 -0.99 -15.38 3.39
C VAL A 194 -0.97 -14.27 4.43
N GLY A 195 -1.91 -14.30 5.40
CA GLY A 195 -1.99 -13.27 6.44
C GLY A 195 -2.54 -11.92 5.95
N MET A 196 -3.58 -11.94 5.07
CA MET A 196 -4.28 -10.72 4.69
C MET A 196 -5.31 -10.32 5.75
N THR A 197 -5.31 -9.04 6.11
CA THR A 197 -6.29 -8.42 7.01
C THR A 197 -6.99 -7.27 6.31
N ILE A 198 -8.31 -7.18 6.44
CA ILE A 198 -9.14 -6.04 6.02
C ILE A 198 -9.97 -5.65 7.23
N GLU A 199 -9.74 -4.45 7.76
CA GLU A 199 -10.41 -4.01 8.98
C GLU A 199 -10.76 -2.52 8.95
N ASN A 200 -11.69 -2.10 9.81
CA ASN A 200 -12.11 -0.71 10.00
C ASN A 200 -12.56 0.01 8.72
N CYS A 201 -12.83 -0.70 7.63
CA CYS A 201 -13.20 -0.12 6.35
C CYS A 201 -14.69 0.20 6.29
N TYR A 202 -15.02 1.39 5.75
CA TYR A 202 -16.40 1.79 5.46
C TYR A 202 -16.62 1.82 3.94
N LEU A 203 -17.56 1.00 3.47
CA LEU A 203 -17.89 0.90 2.04
C LEU A 203 -19.33 1.35 1.81
N LYS A 204 -19.51 2.27 0.84
CA LYS A 204 -20.79 2.88 0.55
C LYS A 204 -20.98 3.07 -0.96
N ASP A 205 -22.20 2.89 -1.45
CA ASP A 205 -22.58 3.16 -2.84
C ASP A 205 -21.65 2.49 -3.87
N CYS A 206 -21.20 1.27 -3.55
CA CYS A 206 -20.54 0.36 -4.50
C CYS A 206 -21.65 -0.41 -5.22
N GLN A 207 -21.82 -0.17 -6.51
CA GLN A 207 -23.04 -0.59 -7.25
C GLN A 207 -23.32 -2.09 -7.21
N ARG A 208 -22.32 -2.93 -6.98
CA ARG A 208 -22.49 -4.38 -6.98
C ARG A 208 -22.00 -5.06 -5.72
N ASP A 209 -20.69 -4.97 -5.45
CA ASP A 209 -20.07 -5.67 -4.33
C ASP A 209 -19.30 -4.66 -3.49
N GLY A 210 -19.43 -4.70 -2.15
CA GLY A 210 -18.56 -3.95 -1.25
C GLY A 210 -17.16 -4.51 -1.30
N ILE A 211 -16.99 -5.78 -0.90
CA ILE A 211 -15.71 -6.51 -0.97
C ILE A 211 -15.93 -7.78 -1.78
N LYS A 212 -14.98 -8.08 -2.68
CA LYS A 212 -15.03 -9.28 -3.51
C LYS A 212 -13.66 -9.97 -3.57
N PHE A 213 -13.67 -11.27 -3.31
CA PHE A 213 -12.52 -12.15 -3.54
C PHE A 213 -12.71 -12.91 -4.86
N LYS A 214 -11.73 -12.82 -5.76
CA LYS A 214 -11.68 -13.59 -7.00
C LYS A 214 -10.57 -14.62 -6.88
N GLY A 215 -10.96 -15.88 -6.74
CA GLY A 215 -10.03 -17.01 -6.65
C GLY A 215 -9.82 -17.67 -8.02
N TYR A 216 -8.58 -17.84 -8.41
CA TYR A 216 -8.18 -18.60 -9.57
C TYR A 216 -7.35 -19.81 -9.12
N TRP A 217 -7.60 -20.97 -9.74
CA TRP A 217 -6.96 -22.22 -9.40
C TRP A 217 -6.19 -22.75 -10.61
N ILE A 218 -4.97 -23.21 -10.37
CA ILE A 218 -4.24 -23.99 -11.38
C ILE A 218 -4.85 -25.39 -11.39
N ARG A 219 -5.25 -25.87 -12.56
CA ARG A 219 -5.74 -27.23 -12.78
C ARG A 219 -4.63 -28.12 -13.31
#